data_da2767a3fca7da7e973a6becd1f53613
#
_entry.id   da2767a3fca7da7e973a6becd1f53613
#
_cell.length_a   1.000
_cell.length_b   1.000
_cell.length_c   1.000
_cell.angle_alpha   90.00
_cell.angle_beta   90.00
_cell.angle_gamma   90.00
#
_symmetry.space_group_name_H-M   'P 1'
#
loop_
_entity.id
_entity.type
_entity.pdbx_description
1 polymer ?
#
loop_
_entity_poly.entity_id
_entity_poly.type
_entity_poly.pdbx_seq_one_letter_code
_entity_poly.pdbx_strand_id
1 'polypeptide(L)'
;MNKTDKQTIVTDLGARLKGARSIYVTDFQGLNVARVSDLRRRLSKAGVDYVVVKNTLARRALKDASVGGLDDHLHGATALALTARDPAAAAKVLTDFAREFQKPSVKAAVIEGRAVTPAQVKRLASLPPREQLLAELGAAMQAPLAGFAGALTSLLSSFAGALEALKTQREGAA
;
A
#
# COMPACT_ATOMS: atom_id res chain seq x y z
N MET A 1 -29.94 21.43 -0.90
CA MET A 1 -29.32 20.72 0.22
C MET A 1 -29.50 21.53 1.47
N ASN A 2 -30.27 21.05 2.43
CA ASN A 2 -30.57 21.76 3.66
C ASN A 2 -29.35 21.81 4.61
N LYS A 3 -29.41 22.68 5.63
CA LYS A 3 -28.33 22.83 6.61
C LYS A 3 -28.13 21.55 7.44
N THR A 4 -29.22 20.87 7.76
CA THR A 4 -29.26 19.56 8.44
C THR A 4 -28.57 18.48 7.62
N ASP A 5 -28.89 18.34 6.32
CA ASP A 5 -28.28 17.33 5.45
C ASP A 5 -26.74 17.49 5.36
N LYS A 6 -26.27 18.75 5.35
CA LYS A 6 -24.84 19.05 5.31
C LYS A 6 -24.15 18.62 6.62
N GLN A 7 -24.80 18.84 7.76
CA GLN A 7 -24.29 18.44 9.07
C GLN A 7 -24.21 16.92 9.17
N THR A 8 -25.27 16.21 8.76
CA THR A 8 -25.28 14.74 8.77
C THR A 8 -24.15 14.16 7.92
N ILE A 9 -23.95 14.69 6.69
CA ILE A 9 -22.85 14.24 5.82
C ILE A 9 -21.48 14.50 6.46
N VAL A 10 -21.28 15.66 7.09
CA VAL A 10 -20.01 15.97 7.76
C VAL A 10 -19.77 15.04 8.95
N THR A 11 -20.80 14.75 9.73
CA THR A 11 -20.70 13.84 10.88
C THR A 11 -20.39 12.42 10.45
N ASP A 12 -21.10 11.90 9.44
CA ASP A 12 -20.86 10.56 8.88
C ASP A 12 -19.47 10.44 8.27
N LEU A 13 -19.04 11.46 7.52
CA LEU A 13 -17.72 11.50 6.95
C LEU A 13 -16.65 11.58 8.05
N GLY A 14 -16.87 12.39 9.07
CA GLY A 14 -15.98 12.51 10.22
C GLY A 14 -15.83 11.18 10.98
N ALA A 15 -16.91 10.43 11.18
CA ALA A 15 -16.87 9.11 11.79
C ALA A 15 -16.04 8.11 10.96
N ARG A 16 -16.24 8.10 9.63
CA ARG A 16 -15.46 7.25 8.71
C ARG A 16 -13.98 7.64 8.65
N LEU A 17 -13.67 8.95 8.66
CA LEU A 17 -12.30 9.46 8.67
C LEU A 17 -11.55 9.07 9.94
N LYS A 18 -12.20 9.12 11.12
CA LYS A 18 -11.60 8.69 12.39
C LYS A 18 -11.30 7.20 12.44
N GLY A 19 -12.09 6.38 11.75
CA GLY A 19 -11.86 4.93 11.65
C GLY A 19 -10.87 4.54 10.55
N ALA A 20 -10.49 5.44 9.65
CA ALA A 20 -9.60 5.15 8.54
C ALA A 20 -8.13 5.32 8.94
N ARG A 21 -7.29 4.33 8.64
CA ARG A 21 -5.83 4.43 8.78
C ARG A 21 -5.17 5.16 7.61
N SER A 22 -5.80 5.10 6.44
CA SER A 22 -5.31 5.85 5.29
C SER A 22 -6.44 6.45 4.47
N ILE A 23 -6.16 7.63 3.92
CA ILE A 23 -7.07 8.49 3.17
C ILE A 23 -6.37 8.86 1.87
N TYR A 24 -6.96 8.50 0.74
CA TYR A 24 -6.47 8.88 -0.59
C TYR A 24 -7.40 9.90 -1.20
N VAL A 25 -6.85 11.01 -1.65
CA VAL A 25 -7.56 12.05 -2.40
C VAL A 25 -7.34 11.80 -3.88
N THR A 26 -8.42 11.50 -4.61
CA THR A 26 -8.37 11.15 -6.02
C THR A 26 -9.20 12.08 -6.87
N ASP A 27 -8.77 12.27 -8.11
CA ASP A 27 -9.50 13.00 -9.13
C ASP A 27 -10.15 12.00 -10.10
N PHE A 28 -11.47 11.97 -10.11
CA PHE A 28 -12.25 11.10 -11.00
C PHE A 28 -12.73 11.78 -12.28
N GLN A 29 -12.31 13.01 -12.55
CA GLN A 29 -12.74 13.78 -13.71
C GLN A 29 -12.34 13.06 -15.02
N GLY A 30 -13.30 12.88 -15.91
CA GLY A 30 -13.11 12.16 -17.17
C GLY A 30 -13.39 10.65 -17.13
N LEU A 31 -13.84 10.10 -16.00
CA LEU A 31 -14.34 8.72 -15.92
C LEU A 31 -15.83 8.65 -16.26
N ASN A 32 -16.21 7.67 -17.09
CA ASN A 32 -17.62 7.35 -17.35
C ASN A 32 -18.25 6.65 -16.12
N VAL A 33 -19.56 6.74 -15.96
CA VAL A 33 -20.33 6.15 -14.85
C VAL A 33 -20.06 4.65 -14.69
N ALA A 34 -19.98 3.92 -15.82
CA ALA A 34 -19.64 2.48 -15.80
C ALA A 34 -18.26 2.21 -15.16
N ARG A 35 -17.26 3.02 -15.52
CA ARG A 35 -15.88 2.91 -14.97
C ARG A 35 -15.82 3.27 -13.50
N VAL A 36 -16.55 4.30 -13.06
CA VAL A 36 -16.64 4.66 -11.63
C VAL A 36 -17.30 3.54 -10.82
N SER A 37 -18.32 2.89 -11.37
CA SER A 37 -18.99 1.76 -10.74
C SER A 37 -18.07 0.53 -10.64
N ASP A 38 -17.26 0.26 -11.66
CA ASP A 38 -16.25 -0.80 -11.63
C ASP A 38 -15.14 -0.50 -10.61
N LEU A 39 -14.65 0.74 -10.57
CA LEU A 39 -13.68 1.18 -9.57
C LEU A 39 -14.20 0.98 -8.14
N ARG A 40 -15.44 1.41 -7.87
CA ARG A 40 -16.09 1.19 -6.56
C ARG A 40 -16.17 -0.28 -6.19
N ARG A 41 -16.52 -1.13 -7.15
CA ARG A 41 -16.60 -2.58 -6.93
C ARG A 41 -15.24 -3.20 -6.61
N ARG A 42 -14.18 -2.81 -7.33
CA ARG A 42 -12.81 -3.27 -7.08
C ARG A 42 -12.30 -2.78 -5.72
N LEU A 43 -12.55 -1.52 -5.37
CA LEU A 43 -12.17 -0.94 -4.08
C LEU A 43 -12.92 -1.58 -2.91
N SER A 44 -14.24 -1.82 -3.07
CA SER A 44 -15.04 -2.49 -2.05
C SER A 44 -14.56 -3.92 -1.77
N LYS A 45 -14.13 -4.67 -2.81
CA LYS A 45 -13.49 -5.99 -2.64
C LYS A 45 -12.19 -5.93 -1.83
N ALA A 46 -11.45 -4.82 -1.94
CA ALA A 46 -10.24 -4.58 -1.17
C ALA A 46 -10.50 -3.97 0.23
N GLY A 47 -11.77 -3.82 0.64
CA GLY A 47 -12.15 -3.21 1.92
C GLY A 47 -11.89 -1.70 1.98
N VAL A 48 -12.02 -1.02 0.84
CA VAL A 48 -11.81 0.42 0.70
C VAL A 48 -13.13 1.10 0.37
N ASP A 49 -13.53 2.06 1.19
CA ASP A 49 -14.71 2.88 0.97
C ASP A 49 -14.38 4.05 0.03
N TYR A 50 -15.09 4.12 -1.10
CA TYR A 50 -14.92 5.18 -2.08
C TYR A 50 -16.09 6.15 -2.07
N VAL A 51 -15.86 7.37 -1.55
CA VAL A 51 -16.89 8.38 -1.34
C VAL A 51 -16.59 9.64 -2.14
N VAL A 52 -17.54 10.06 -2.98
CA VAL A 52 -17.46 11.34 -3.69
C VAL A 52 -18.07 12.42 -2.80
N VAL A 53 -17.30 13.46 -2.51
CA VAL A 53 -17.68 14.50 -1.54
C VAL A 53 -17.44 15.88 -2.12
N LYS A 54 -18.27 16.82 -1.71
CA LYS A 54 -18.04 18.25 -2.02
C LYS A 54 -16.84 18.77 -1.20
N ASN A 55 -15.87 19.42 -1.85
CA ASN A 55 -14.62 19.89 -1.22
C ASN A 55 -14.82 20.70 0.06
N THR A 56 -15.85 21.55 0.08
CA THR A 56 -16.17 22.38 1.26
C THR A 56 -16.61 21.54 2.47
N LEU A 57 -17.31 20.41 2.25
CA LEU A 57 -17.72 19.49 3.31
C LEU A 57 -16.55 18.59 3.73
N ALA A 58 -15.74 18.14 2.77
CA ALA A 58 -14.53 17.37 3.04
C ALA A 58 -13.54 18.15 3.93
N ARG A 59 -13.31 19.44 3.63
CA ARG A 59 -12.45 20.31 4.49
C ARG A 59 -12.94 20.41 5.92
N ARG A 60 -14.25 20.54 6.13
CA ARG A 60 -14.81 20.59 7.48
C ARG A 60 -14.62 19.27 8.22
N ALA A 61 -14.96 18.17 7.56
CA ALA A 61 -14.79 16.83 8.15
C ALA A 61 -13.33 16.48 8.47
N LEU A 62 -12.38 16.89 7.62
CA LEU A 62 -10.95 16.70 7.86
C LEU A 62 -10.43 17.52 9.04
N LYS A 63 -10.89 18.77 9.19
CA LYS A 63 -10.59 19.58 10.38
C LYS A 63 -11.15 18.99 11.66
N ASP A 64 -12.39 18.51 11.62
CA ASP A 64 -13.05 17.85 12.77
C ASP A 64 -12.38 16.52 13.14
N ALA A 65 -11.77 15.86 12.16
CA ALA A 65 -11.00 14.63 12.36
C ALA A 65 -9.52 14.86 12.68
N SER A 66 -9.06 16.13 12.74
CA SER A 66 -7.66 16.52 12.98
C SER A 66 -6.67 15.91 11.97
N VAL A 67 -7.12 15.67 10.73
CA VAL A 67 -6.28 15.17 9.65
C VAL A 67 -5.75 16.35 8.84
N GLY A 68 -4.48 16.69 9.03
CA GLY A 68 -3.82 17.76 8.29
C GLY A 68 -3.16 17.28 6.99
N GLY A 69 -2.74 18.25 6.13
CA GLY A 69 -1.94 17.99 4.94
C GLY A 69 -2.71 17.62 3.68
N LEU A 70 -4.05 17.68 3.67
CA LEU A 70 -4.88 17.45 2.50
C LEU A 70 -5.60 18.69 1.99
N ASP A 71 -5.63 19.80 2.75
CA ASP A 71 -6.41 21.00 2.44
C ASP A 71 -6.04 21.61 1.08
N ASP A 72 -4.75 21.62 0.74
CA ASP A 72 -4.22 22.20 -0.50
C ASP A 72 -4.55 21.33 -1.74
N HIS A 73 -4.90 20.08 -1.53
CA HIS A 73 -5.20 19.13 -2.61
C HIS A 73 -6.70 18.93 -2.87
N LEU A 74 -7.57 19.61 -2.10
CA LEU A 74 -9.03 19.57 -2.25
C LEU A 74 -9.52 20.59 -3.28
N HIS A 75 -9.05 20.49 -4.53
CA HIS A 75 -9.48 21.31 -5.66
C HIS A 75 -10.07 20.46 -6.78
N GLY A 76 -11.09 20.98 -7.49
CA GLY A 76 -11.77 20.31 -8.59
C GLY A 76 -12.62 19.13 -8.14
N ALA A 77 -12.79 18.14 -9.02
CA ALA A 77 -13.52 16.93 -8.71
C ALA A 77 -12.71 16.07 -7.73
N THR A 78 -13.30 15.77 -6.58
CA THR A 78 -12.58 15.07 -5.50
C THR A 78 -13.40 13.89 -5.00
N ALA A 79 -12.76 12.75 -4.95
CA ALA A 79 -13.27 11.58 -4.25
C ALA A 79 -12.25 11.11 -3.22
N LEU A 80 -12.76 10.62 -2.10
CA LEU A 80 -11.96 10.09 -1.00
C LEU A 80 -12.05 8.57 -1.02
N ALA A 81 -10.91 7.90 -1.04
CA ALA A 81 -10.83 6.48 -0.78
C ALA A 81 -10.28 6.27 0.64
N LEU A 82 -11.09 5.64 1.48
CA LEU A 82 -10.83 5.44 2.90
C LEU A 82 -10.57 3.96 3.15
N THR A 83 -9.48 3.62 3.85
CA THR A 83 -9.25 2.25 4.28
C THR A 83 -8.79 2.17 5.73
N ALA A 84 -9.34 1.20 6.46
CA ALA A 84 -8.98 0.92 7.85
C ALA A 84 -7.96 -0.22 7.95
N ARG A 85 -7.84 -1.08 6.92
CA ARG A 85 -7.05 -2.31 6.99
C ARG A 85 -5.68 -2.17 6.36
N ASP A 86 -5.60 -2.13 5.04
CA ASP A 86 -4.34 -2.20 4.29
C ASP A 86 -4.18 -1.01 3.33
N PRO A 87 -3.27 -0.07 3.65
CA PRO A 87 -2.96 1.04 2.75
C PRO A 87 -2.42 0.59 1.39
N ALA A 88 -1.60 -0.47 1.35
CA ALA A 88 -0.97 -0.93 0.11
C ALA A 88 -2.01 -1.50 -0.87
N ALA A 89 -3.02 -2.24 -0.36
CA ALA A 89 -4.10 -2.76 -1.19
C ALA A 89 -4.90 -1.63 -1.88
N ALA A 90 -5.21 -0.55 -1.15
CA ALA A 90 -5.89 0.62 -1.71
C ALA A 90 -5.03 1.30 -2.79
N ALA A 91 -3.75 1.54 -2.51
CA ALA A 91 -2.81 2.14 -3.45
C ALA A 91 -2.65 1.29 -4.72
N LYS A 92 -2.59 -0.04 -4.59
CA LYS A 92 -2.46 -0.99 -5.70
C LYS A 92 -3.67 -0.91 -6.62
N VAL A 93 -4.90 -1.04 -6.08
CA VAL A 93 -6.14 -0.96 -6.88
C VAL A 93 -6.25 0.37 -7.60
N LEU A 94 -5.95 1.50 -6.92
CA LEU A 94 -5.99 2.82 -7.54
C LEU A 94 -4.94 2.97 -8.67
N THR A 95 -3.73 2.45 -8.45
CA THR A 95 -2.63 2.54 -9.44
C THR A 95 -2.88 1.64 -10.64
N ASP A 96 -3.35 0.40 -10.43
CA ASP A 96 -3.68 -0.54 -11.50
C ASP A 96 -4.83 0.00 -12.36
N PHE A 97 -5.87 0.53 -11.74
CA PHE A 97 -6.96 1.18 -12.46
C PHE A 97 -6.51 2.42 -13.23
N ALA A 98 -5.60 3.22 -12.64
CA ALA A 98 -5.01 4.37 -13.32
C ALA A 98 -4.13 3.97 -14.52
N ARG A 99 -3.50 2.79 -14.50
CA ARG A 99 -2.76 2.25 -15.66
C ARG A 99 -3.70 1.83 -16.79
N GLU A 100 -4.85 1.21 -16.45
CA GLU A 100 -5.83 0.75 -17.43
C GLU A 100 -6.55 1.92 -18.14
N PHE A 101 -6.92 2.95 -17.38
CA PHE A 101 -7.80 4.01 -17.84
C PHE A 101 -7.20 5.42 -17.79
N GLN A 102 -5.92 5.57 -17.42
CA GLN A 102 -5.22 6.83 -17.18
C GLN A 102 -5.87 7.71 -16.10
N LYS A 103 -6.90 7.23 -15.41
CA LYS A 103 -7.68 7.86 -14.33
C LYS A 103 -8.17 6.76 -13.37
N PRO A 104 -8.40 7.05 -12.06
CA PRO A 104 -8.26 8.34 -11.37
C PRO A 104 -6.81 8.73 -11.12
N SER A 105 -6.51 10.02 -11.08
CA SER A 105 -5.21 10.50 -10.60
C SER A 105 -5.25 10.70 -9.08
N VAL A 106 -4.27 10.17 -8.38
CA VAL A 106 -4.10 10.42 -6.95
C VAL A 106 -3.43 11.77 -6.78
N LYS A 107 -4.10 12.71 -6.09
CA LYS A 107 -3.59 14.06 -5.79
C LYS A 107 -2.69 14.06 -4.57
N ALA A 108 -3.13 13.43 -3.49
CA ALA A 108 -2.40 13.27 -2.24
C ALA A 108 -2.97 12.10 -1.45
N ALA A 109 -2.24 11.64 -0.47
CA ALA A 109 -2.74 10.68 0.50
C ALA A 109 -2.24 11.02 1.90
N VAL A 110 -2.97 10.59 2.92
CA VAL A 110 -2.51 10.56 4.31
C VAL A 110 -2.55 9.12 4.77
N ILE A 111 -1.43 8.62 5.24
CA ILE A 111 -1.26 7.25 5.72
C ILE A 111 -0.71 7.33 7.13
N GLU A 112 -1.45 6.78 8.09
CA GLU A 112 -1.10 6.80 9.52
C GLU A 112 -0.73 8.21 10.02
N GLY A 113 -1.48 9.23 9.57
CA GLY A 113 -1.28 10.63 9.96
C GLY A 113 -0.15 11.35 9.21
N ARG A 114 0.54 10.70 8.28
CA ARG A 114 1.61 11.31 7.47
C ARG A 114 1.12 11.61 6.07
N ALA A 115 1.35 12.85 5.61
CA ALA A 115 1.08 13.22 4.23
C ALA A 115 2.06 12.54 3.27
N VAL A 116 1.53 11.93 2.23
CA VAL A 116 2.26 11.12 1.24
C VAL A 116 2.02 11.70 -0.15
N THR A 117 3.11 11.89 -0.89
CA THR A 117 3.07 12.42 -2.26
C THR A 117 2.59 11.35 -3.26
N PRO A 118 2.08 11.74 -4.45
CA PRO A 118 1.66 10.79 -5.48
C PRO A 118 2.77 9.81 -5.92
N ALA A 119 4.03 10.25 -5.90
CA ALA A 119 5.18 9.40 -6.22
C ALA A 119 5.38 8.29 -5.18
N GLN A 120 5.20 8.61 -3.90
CA GLN A 120 5.28 7.64 -2.81
C GLN A 120 4.10 6.66 -2.83
N VAL A 121 2.89 7.12 -3.21
CA VAL A 121 1.73 6.22 -3.40
C VAL A 121 1.99 5.18 -4.48
N LYS A 122 2.65 5.55 -5.60
CA LYS A 122 3.06 4.60 -6.64
C LYS A 122 4.07 3.56 -6.12
N ARG A 123 5.02 3.97 -5.28
CA ARG A 123 5.95 3.04 -4.62
C ARG A 123 5.22 2.10 -3.66
N LEU A 124 4.27 2.64 -2.88
CA LEU A 124 3.46 1.83 -1.97
C LEU A 124 2.65 0.75 -2.73
N ALA A 125 2.12 1.10 -3.92
CA ALA A 125 1.39 0.17 -4.77
C ALA A 125 2.26 -0.98 -5.31
N SER A 126 3.58 -0.81 -5.39
CA SER A 126 4.52 -1.87 -5.82
C SER A 126 4.95 -2.80 -4.67
N LEU A 127 4.60 -2.48 -3.43
CA LEU A 127 4.94 -3.33 -2.29
C LEU A 127 4.06 -4.58 -2.24
N PRO A 128 4.63 -5.73 -1.86
CA PRO A 128 3.86 -6.94 -1.58
C PRO A 128 2.97 -6.79 -0.34
N PRO A 129 2.01 -7.70 -0.12
CA PRO A 129 1.17 -7.71 1.07
C PRO A 129 1.99 -7.73 2.37
N ARG A 130 1.41 -7.22 3.46
CA ARG A 130 2.08 -7.10 4.76
C ARG A 130 2.69 -8.41 5.26
N GLU A 131 1.99 -9.52 5.04
CA GLU A 131 2.47 -10.85 5.45
C GLU A 131 3.77 -11.24 4.74
N GLN A 132 3.87 -10.93 3.44
CA GLN A 132 5.06 -11.15 2.64
C GLN A 132 6.23 -10.26 3.09
N LEU A 133 5.96 -8.97 3.40
CA LEU A 133 6.98 -8.07 3.95
C LEU A 133 7.52 -8.53 5.30
N LEU A 134 6.65 -9.08 6.16
CA LEU A 134 7.08 -9.66 7.44
C LEU A 134 7.91 -10.93 7.24
N ALA A 135 7.54 -11.78 6.28
CA ALA A 135 8.32 -12.97 5.94
C ALA A 135 9.69 -12.60 5.35
N GLU A 136 9.76 -11.61 4.45
CA GLU A 136 11.01 -11.09 3.89
C GLU A 136 11.91 -10.49 4.98
N LEU A 137 11.34 -9.73 5.92
CA LEU A 137 12.08 -9.20 7.06
C LEU A 137 12.66 -10.34 7.92
N GLY A 138 11.84 -11.34 8.23
CA GLY A 138 12.30 -12.52 8.97
C GLY A 138 13.43 -13.26 8.26
N ALA A 139 13.29 -13.48 6.96
CA ALA A 139 14.33 -14.09 6.13
C ALA A 139 15.61 -13.25 6.08
N ALA A 140 15.50 -11.93 5.95
CA ALA A 140 16.65 -11.03 5.96
C ALA A 140 17.39 -11.03 7.31
N MET A 141 16.67 -11.18 8.42
CA MET A 141 17.30 -11.32 9.75
C MET A 141 18.00 -12.66 9.95
N GLN A 142 17.51 -13.72 9.31
CA GLN A 142 18.11 -15.05 9.38
C GLN A 142 19.27 -15.25 8.38
N ALA A 143 19.30 -14.50 7.29
CA ALA A 143 20.29 -14.64 6.22
C ALA A 143 21.76 -14.59 6.70
N PRO A 144 22.18 -13.69 7.62
CA PRO A 144 23.55 -13.67 8.13
C PRO A 144 23.93 -14.95 8.88
N LEU A 145 23.01 -15.50 9.66
CA LEU A 145 23.22 -16.72 10.44
C LEU A 145 23.31 -17.93 9.52
N ALA A 146 22.40 -18.02 8.55
CA ALA A 146 22.42 -19.07 7.53
C ALA A 146 23.69 -19.00 6.66
N GLY A 147 24.12 -17.79 6.30
CA GLY A 147 25.36 -17.58 5.57
C GLY A 147 26.59 -18.02 6.36
N PHE A 148 26.68 -17.72 7.64
CA PHE A 148 27.76 -18.18 8.52
C PHE A 148 27.78 -19.70 8.67
N ALA A 149 26.64 -20.32 8.93
CA ALA A 149 26.51 -21.77 9.00
C ALA A 149 26.89 -22.45 7.68
N GLY A 150 26.44 -21.86 6.54
CA GLY A 150 26.81 -22.33 5.20
C GLY A 150 28.32 -22.26 4.93
N ALA A 151 28.97 -21.18 5.34
CA ALA A 151 30.43 -21.03 5.19
C ALA A 151 31.18 -22.09 5.99
N LEU A 152 30.79 -22.36 7.24
CA LEU A 152 31.39 -23.43 8.05
C LEU A 152 31.19 -24.81 7.42
N THR A 153 29.96 -25.09 6.98
CA THR A 153 29.63 -26.37 6.29
C THR A 153 30.43 -26.53 5.00
N SER A 154 30.60 -25.44 4.23
CA SER A 154 31.40 -25.45 2.99
C SER A 154 32.87 -25.76 3.26
N LEU A 155 33.47 -25.22 4.32
CA LEU A 155 34.86 -25.53 4.71
C LEU A 155 35.00 -27.00 5.10
N LEU A 156 34.08 -27.55 5.88
CA LEU A 156 34.10 -28.97 6.25
C LEU A 156 33.92 -29.86 5.03
N SER A 157 33.00 -29.53 4.13
CA SER A 157 32.77 -30.29 2.90
C SER A 157 33.98 -30.24 1.95
N SER A 158 34.65 -29.10 1.83
CA SER A 158 35.83 -28.97 1.01
C SER A 158 37.01 -29.78 1.58
N PHE A 159 37.17 -29.82 2.89
CA PHE A 159 38.18 -30.65 3.55
C PHE A 159 37.90 -32.16 3.38
N ALA A 160 36.66 -32.55 3.58
CA ALA A 160 36.24 -33.97 3.35
C ALA A 160 36.46 -34.38 1.88
N GLY A 161 36.07 -33.54 0.93
CA GLY A 161 36.31 -33.76 -0.50
C GLY A 161 37.79 -33.86 -0.88
N ALA A 162 38.65 -33.05 -0.25
CA ALA A 162 40.09 -33.15 -0.44
C ALA A 162 40.67 -34.51 0.07
N LEU A 163 40.20 -34.99 1.22
CA LEU A 163 40.57 -36.28 1.76
C LEU A 163 40.07 -37.44 0.89
N GLU A 164 38.85 -37.37 0.37
CA GLU A 164 38.33 -38.38 -0.58
C GLU A 164 39.15 -38.37 -1.89
N ALA A 165 39.49 -37.26 -2.42
CA ALA A 165 40.35 -37.14 -3.62
C ALA A 165 41.74 -37.74 -3.41
N LEU A 166 42.35 -37.51 -2.23
CA LEU A 166 43.62 -38.10 -1.86
C LEU A 166 43.53 -39.63 -1.69
N LYS A 167 42.45 -40.13 -1.10
CA LYS A 167 42.18 -41.57 -0.97
C LYS A 167 42.06 -42.21 -2.35
N THR A 168 41.24 -41.65 -3.24
CA THR A 168 41.07 -42.16 -4.61
C THR A 168 42.35 -42.16 -5.41
N GLN A 169 43.18 -41.11 -5.25
CA GLN A 169 44.49 -41.04 -5.89
C GLN A 169 45.48 -42.13 -5.41
N ARG A 170 45.43 -42.44 -4.12
CA ARG A 170 46.24 -43.54 -3.56
C ARG A 170 45.80 -44.93 -3.97
N GLU A 171 44.48 -45.14 -4.00
CA GLU A 171 43.88 -46.42 -4.45
C GLU A 171 44.09 -46.67 -5.96
N GLY A 172 44.14 -45.60 -6.78
CA GLY A 172 44.43 -45.73 -8.21
C GLY A 172 45.90 -45.81 -8.56
N ALA A 173 46.80 -45.61 -7.58
CA ALA A 173 48.26 -45.71 -7.74
C ALA A 173 48.88 -47.03 -7.19
N ALA A 174 48.04 -47.84 -6.58
CA ALA A 174 48.37 -49.20 -6.09
C ALA A 174 47.81 -50.24 -7.05
#